data_bcf841ebc918886d4d7a07a04e3a193f
#
_entry.id   bcf841ebc918886d4d7a07a04e3a193f
#
_cell.length_a   1.000
_cell.length_b   1.000
_cell.length_c   1.000
_cell.angle_alpha   90.00
_cell.angle_beta   90.00
_cell.angle_gamma   90.00
#
_symmetry.space_group_name_H-M   'P 1'
#
loop_
_entity.id
_entity.type
_entity.pdbx_description
1 polymer ?
#
loop_
_entity_poly.entity_id
_entity_poly.type
_entity_poly.pdbx_seq_one_letter_code
_entity_poly.pdbx_strand_id
1 'polypeptide(L)'
;MSNEIFIKWARELQSIAQAGLHYSKDKFETERFERIRNISAEMLSKISNEPIDKIKDIFCCEKGYQTPKVDVRSAIINEGKILLVRENNGLWSMPGGWADVGLSPAENAVKEAFEEAGANVKAERPVAIHDWQKNNGKNFESAVSVYKIFFLCSYIDGKFKENIETIESGWFLFDELPERCSVKNTNEQIKLCFEAYDDINFICRFD
;
A
#
# COMPACT_ATOMS: atom_id res chain seq x y z
N MET A 1 -1.76 6.45 26.78
CA MET A 1 -0.81 5.93 25.77
C MET A 1 -1.62 5.61 24.54
N SER A 2 -1.24 6.09 23.36
CA SER A 2 -2.01 5.85 22.15
C SER A 2 -1.89 4.37 21.71
N ASN A 3 -2.93 3.82 21.11
CA ASN A 3 -2.91 2.46 20.58
C ASN A 3 -1.74 2.23 19.59
N GLU A 4 -1.29 3.29 18.93
CA GLU A 4 -0.17 3.27 17.97
C GLU A 4 1.13 2.66 18.53
N ILE A 5 1.48 2.96 19.78
CA ILE A 5 2.72 2.43 20.40
C ILE A 5 2.61 0.92 20.60
N PHE A 6 1.43 0.43 21.01
CA PHE A 6 1.19 -1.01 21.21
C PHE A 6 1.17 -1.77 19.88
N ILE A 7 0.63 -1.18 18.83
CA ILE A 7 0.65 -1.76 17.47
C ILE A 7 2.09 -1.86 16.97
N LYS A 8 2.89 -0.80 17.16
CA LYS A 8 4.31 -0.82 16.83
C LYS A 8 5.03 -1.95 17.55
N TRP A 9 4.84 -2.09 18.86
CA TRP A 9 5.47 -3.17 19.63
C TRP A 9 4.98 -4.56 19.21
N ALA A 10 3.70 -4.74 18.95
CA ALA A 10 3.18 -6.01 18.49
C ALA A 10 3.82 -6.44 17.17
N ARG A 11 3.99 -5.52 16.21
CA ARG A 11 4.67 -5.81 14.93
C ARG A 11 6.14 -6.16 15.14
N GLU A 12 6.84 -5.42 15.97
CA GLU A 12 8.25 -5.67 16.28
C GLU A 12 8.42 -7.05 16.92
N LEU A 13 7.58 -7.40 17.90
CA LEU A 13 7.58 -8.72 18.54
C LEU A 13 7.26 -9.84 17.53
N GLN A 14 6.29 -9.63 16.63
CA GLN A 14 5.98 -10.60 15.58
C GLN A 14 7.16 -10.81 14.63
N SER A 15 7.79 -9.73 14.17
CA SER A 15 8.94 -9.81 13.27
C SER A 15 10.11 -10.58 13.90
N ILE A 16 10.41 -10.30 15.18
CA ILE A 16 11.44 -11.03 15.94
C ILE A 16 11.07 -12.51 16.06
N ALA A 17 9.82 -12.79 16.44
CA ALA A 17 9.34 -14.15 16.61
C ALA A 17 9.36 -14.96 15.31
N GLN A 18 8.93 -14.35 14.20
CA GLN A 18 8.93 -14.99 12.89
C GLN A 18 10.33 -15.33 12.41
N ALA A 19 11.29 -14.41 12.56
CA ALA A 19 12.69 -14.68 12.24
C ALA A 19 13.26 -15.79 13.13
N GLY A 20 13.01 -15.73 14.44
CA GLY A 20 13.44 -16.76 15.38
C GLY A 20 12.88 -18.13 15.05
N LEU A 21 11.59 -18.24 14.75
CA LEU A 21 10.95 -19.51 14.34
C LEU A 21 11.51 -20.10 13.06
N HIS A 22 11.98 -19.25 12.16
CA HIS A 22 12.56 -19.70 10.89
C HIS A 22 14.01 -20.18 11.03
N TYR A 23 14.83 -19.45 11.81
CA TYR A 23 16.27 -19.69 11.88
C TYR A 23 16.72 -20.55 13.08
N SER A 24 15.94 -20.60 14.17
CA SER A 24 16.28 -21.42 15.33
C SER A 24 16.15 -22.91 15.01
N LYS A 25 17.11 -23.71 15.55
CA LYS A 25 17.11 -25.15 15.51
C LYS A 25 16.84 -25.77 16.90
N ASP A 26 16.81 -24.94 17.92
CA ASP A 26 16.59 -25.38 19.31
C ASP A 26 15.08 -25.33 19.62
N LYS A 27 14.58 -26.44 20.22
CA LYS A 27 13.13 -26.56 20.52
C LYS A 27 12.69 -25.60 21.63
N PHE A 28 13.56 -25.27 22.58
CA PHE A 28 13.21 -24.35 23.66
C PHE A 28 13.16 -22.90 23.14
N GLU A 29 14.03 -22.57 22.20
CA GLU A 29 13.95 -21.27 21.50
C GLU A 29 12.70 -21.20 20.65
N THR A 30 12.37 -22.25 19.89
CA THR A 30 11.15 -22.32 19.09
C THR A 30 9.90 -22.07 19.95
N GLU A 31 9.79 -22.75 21.10
CA GLU A 31 8.68 -22.55 22.05
C GLU A 31 8.60 -21.10 22.56
N ARG A 32 9.74 -20.48 22.84
CA ARG A 32 9.79 -19.06 23.25
C ARG A 32 9.34 -18.12 22.14
N PHE A 33 9.79 -18.34 20.91
CA PHE A 33 9.36 -17.53 19.76
C PHE A 33 7.88 -17.73 19.43
N GLU A 34 7.35 -18.95 19.56
CA GLU A 34 5.91 -19.20 19.46
C GLU A 34 5.13 -18.42 20.52
N ARG A 35 5.62 -18.38 21.76
CA ARG A 35 5.00 -17.60 22.83
C ARG A 35 5.03 -16.09 22.53
N ILE A 36 6.15 -15.57 22.06
CA ILE A 36 6.26 -14.14 21.67
C ILE A 36 5.25 -13.81 20.55
N ARG A 37 5.16 -14.67 19.52
CA ARG A 37 4.19 -14.53 18.43
C ARG A 37 2.74 -14.50 18.93
N ASN A 38 2.40 -15.41 19.84
CA ASN A 38 1.06 -15.46 20.42
C ASN A 38 0.74 -14.20 21.23
N ILE A 39 1.68 -13.69 22.04
CA ILE A 39 1.50 -12.44 22.79
C ILE A 39 1.27 -11.27 21.83
N SER A 40 2.05 -11.17 20.76
CA SER A 40 1.86 -10.08 19.78
C SER A 40 0.51 -10.14 19.08
N ALA A 41 0.03 -11.32 18.73
CA ALA A 41 -1.31 -11.51 18.17
C ALA A 41 -2.43 -11.19 19.20
N GLU A 42 -2.26 -11.58 20.46
CA GLU A 42 -3.17 -11.22 21.55
C GLU A 42 -3.25 -9.70 21.75
N MET A 43 -2.12 -8.98 21.67
CA MET A 43 -2.08 -7.53 21.75
C MET A 43 -2.90 -6.88 20.63
N LEU A 44 -2.69 -7.29 19.38
CA LEU A 44 -3.45 -6.75 18.25
C LEU A 44 -4.94 -7.09 18.33
N SER A 45 -5.30 -8.32 18.71
CA SER A 45 -6.69 -8.72 18.91
C SER A 45 -7.41 -7.83 19.94
N LYS A 46 -6.74 -7.48 21.04
CA LYS A 46 -7.29 -6.59 22.06
C LYS A 46 -7.44 -5.14 21.60
N ILE A 47 -6.56 -4.67 20.75
CA ILE A 47 -6.58 -3.27 20.25
C ILE A 47 -7.64 -3.12 19.14
N SER A 48 -7.73 -4.09 18.23
CA SER A 48 -8.64 -4.03 17.08
C SER A 48 -10.05 -4.58 17.37
N ASN A 49 -10.26 -5.21 18.52
CA ASN A 49 -11.48 -5.97 18.85
C ASN A 49 -11.78 -7.11 17.85
N GLU A 50 -10.79 -7.58 17.11
CA GLU A 50 -10.94 -8.69 16.17
C GLU A 50 -10.58 -10.02 16.83
N PRO A 51 -11.19 -11.14 16.41
CA PRO A 51 -10.86 -12.47 16.91
C PRO A 51 -9.38 -12.81 16.68
N ILE A 52 -8.76 -13.45 17.67
CA ILE A 52 -7.32 -13.78 17.62
C ILE A 52 -6.95 -14.66 16.44
N ASP A 53 -7.81 -15.56 16.01
CA ASP A 53 -7.57 -16.45 14.86
C ASP A 53 -7.50 -15.64 13.58
N LYS A 54 -8.40 -14.66 13.38
CA LYS A 54 -8.34 -13.71 12.25
C LYS A 54 -7.05 -12.90 12.25
N ILE A 55 -6.61 -12.44 13.43
CA ILE A 55 -5.32 -11.73 13.55
C ILE A 55 -4.16 -12.66 13.19
N LYS A 56 -4.16 -13.90 13.65
CA LYS A 56 -3.11 -14.87 13.32
C LYS A 56 -3.05 -15.16 11.82
N ASP A 57 -4.18 -15.30 11.16
CA ASP A 57 -4.27 -15.57 9.72
C ASP A 57 -3.70 -14.42 8.88
N ILE A 58 -3.87 -13.17 9.33
CA ILE A 58 -3.37 -11.99 8.61
C ILE A 58 -1.92 -11.67 8.99
N PHE A 59 -1.57 -11.83 10.26
CA PHE A 59 -0.37 -11.29 10.86
C PHE A 59 0.76 -12.30 11.03
N CYS A 60 0.43 -13.59 11.15
CA CYS A 60 1.37 -14.68 11.43
C CYS A 60 1.51 -15.68 10.27
N CYS A 61 0.97 -15.36 9.10
CA CYS A 61 0.89 -16.31 7.97
C CYS A 61 2.20 -16.46 7.17
N GLU A 62 3.14 -15.52 7.32
CA GLU A 62 4.41 -15.56 6.58
C GLU A 62 5.48 -16.39 7.31
N LYS A 63 6.46 -16.87 6.53
CA LYS A 63 7.64 -17.59 7.03
C LYS A 63 8.91 -16.83 6.65
N GLY A 64 9.96 -16.97 7.45
CA GLY A 64 11.25 -16.32 7.20
C GLY A 64 11.29 -14.89 7.75
N TYR A 65 12.19 -14.07 7.21
CA TYR A 65 12.31 -12.67 7.63
C TYR A 65 11.13 -11.86 7.13
N GLN A 66 10.40 -11.21 8.02
CA GLN A 66 9.25 -10.40 7.67
C GLN A 66 9.70 -9.09 7.02
N THR A 67 9.16 -8.79 5.85
CA THR A 67 9.41 -7.55 5.13
C THR A 67 8.12 -6.74 4.95
N PRO A 68 8.20 -5.42 4.76
CA PRO A 68 7.04 -4.63 4.35
C PRO A 68 6.47 -5.15 3.02
N LYS A 69 5.16 -5.14 2.89
CA LYS A 69 4.49 -5.30 1.60
C LYS A 69 4.76 -4.07 0.72
N VAL A 70 4.72 -4.26 -0.58
CA VAL A 70 4.88 -3.17 -1.54
C VAL A 70 3.56 -2.93 -2.25
N ASP A 71 3.10 -1.68 -2.21
CA ASP A 71 1.93 -1.17 -2.93
C ASP A 71 2.41 -0.17 -3.98
N VAL A 72 1.95 -0.28 -5.22
CA VAL A 72 2.31 0.64 -6.30
C VAL A 72 1.10 1.47 -6.72
N ARG A 73 1.33 2.73 -7.10
CA ARG A 73 0.29 3.64 -7.59
C ARG A 73 0.73 4.35 -8.86
N SER A 74 -0.16 4.39 -9.84
CA SER A 74 0.07 5.00 -11.15
C SER A 74 -0.55 6.38 -11.20
N ALA A 75 0.28 7.42 -11.12
CA ALA A 75 -0.13 8.80 -11.36
C ALA A 75 -0.15 9.04 -12.87
N ILE A 76 -1.28 8.79 -13.49
CA ILE A 76 -1.50 8.97 -14.92
C ILE A 76 -2.04 10.38 -15.12
N ILE A 77 -1.21 11.28 -15.62
CA ILE A 77 -1.61 12.70 -15.84
C ILE A 77 -1.53 13.01 -17.32
N ASN A 78 -2.62 13.53 -17.85
CA ASN A 78 -2.74 13.97 -19.24
C ASN A 78 -3.51 15.30 -19.31
N GLU A 79 -3.00 16.28 -20.06
CA GLU A 79 -3.62 17.61 -20.21
C GLU A 79 -3.98 18.29 -18.87
N GLY A 80 -3.12 18.14 -17.85
CA GLY A 80 -3.31 18.71 -16.52
C GLY A 80 -4.39 18.02 -15.67
N LYS A 81 -4.88 16.84 -16.07
CA LYS A 81 -5.84 16.03 -15.32
C LYS A 81 -5.26 14.70 -14.93
N ILE A 82 -5.58 14.24 -13.73
CA ILE A 82 -5.20 12.90 -13.25
C ILE A 82 -6.33 11.90 -13.51
N LEU A 83 -5.97 10.71 -13.95
CA LEU A 83 -6.89 9.57 -14.07
C LEU A 83 -7.06 8.91 -12.72
N LEU A 84 -8.29 8.82 -12.26
CA LEU A 84 -8.69 8.06 -11.07
C LEU A 84 -9.67 6.97 -11.46
N VAL A 85 -9.75 5.94 -10.64
CA VAL A 85 -10.73 4.86 -10.73
C VAL A 85 -11.65 4.87 -9.51
N ARG A 86 -12.91 4.54 -9.72
CA ARG A 86 -13.90 4.39 -8.66
C ARG A 86 -14.07 2.93 -8.32
N GLU A 87 -13.84 2.60 -7.07
CA GLU A 87 -13.95 1.24 -6.55
C GLU A 87 -15.40 0.88 -6.19
N ASN A 88 -15.64 -0.40 -5.94
CA ASN A 88 -16.96 -0.92 -5.53
C ASN A 88 -17.50 -0.29 -4.24
N ASN A 89 -16.63 0.27 -3.38
CA ASN A 89 -17.02 1.02 -2.17
C ASN A 89 -17.48 2.46 -2.46
N GLY A 90 -17.44 2.90 -3.73
CA GLY A 90 -17.83 4.22 -4.19
C GLY A 90 -16.75 5.29 -4.08
N LEU A 91 -15.58 4.98 -3.50
CA LEU A 91 -14.47 5.92 -3.34
C LEU A 91 -13.50 5.86 -4.53
N TRP A 92 -12.85 6.99 -4.79
CA TRP A 92 -11.91 7.12 -5.88
C TRP A 92 -10.46 6.96 -5.40
N SER A 93 -9.62 6.41 -6.26
CA SER A 93 -8.17 6.26 -6.01
C SER A 93 -7.37 6.32 -7.30
N MET A 94 -6.06 6.56 -7.20
CA MET A 94 -5.16 6.29 -8.30
C MET A 94 -5.12 4.78 -8.56
N PRO A 95 -5.09 4.33 -9.84
CA PRO A 95 -4.91 2.93 -10.17
C PRO A 95 -3.67 2.36 -9.49
N GLY A 96 -3.77 1.14 -8.95
CA GLY A 96 -2.66 0.48 -8.29
C GLY A 96 -3.06 -0.39 -7.11
N GLY A 97 -2.18 -1.32 -6.77
CA GLY A 97 -2.39 -2.33 -5.75
C GLY A 97 -1.10 -2.94 -5.23
N TRP A 98 -1.21 -4.15 -4.74
CA TRP A 98 -0.06 -4.92 -4.28
C TRP A 98 0.84 -5.30 -5.44
N ALA A 99 2.15 -5.13 -5.26
CA ALA A 99 3.11 -5.55 -6.26
C ALA A 99 3.17 -7.08 -6.38
N ASP A 100 2.94 -7.59 -7.59
CA ASP A 100 3.04 -9.01 -7.90
C ASP A 100 4.49 -9.48 -7.95
N VAL A 101 4.71 -10.72 -7.52
CA VAL A 101 6.00 -11.39 -7.62
C VAL A 101 6.36 -11.62 -9.09
N GLY A 102 7.61 -11.34 -9.43
CA GLY A 102 8.12 -11.57 -10.80
C GLY A 102 8.00 -10.36 -11.72
N LEU A 103 7.34 -9.28 -11.29
CA LEU A 103 7.30 -8.01 -11.98
C LEU A 103 8.09 -6.95 -11.19
N SER A 104 8.73 -6.03 -11.90
CA SER A 104 9.31 -4.85 -11.27
C SER A 104 8.21 -3.91 -10.75
N PRO A 105 8.51 -2.99 -9.81
CA PRO A 105 7.52 -2.02 -9.35
C PRO A 105 6.90 -1.18 -10.48
N ALA A 106 7.69 -0.81 -11.49
CA ALA A 106 7.20 -0.06 -12.65
C ALA A 106 6.27 -0.91 -13.54
N GLU A 107 6.61 -2.18 -13.79
CA GLU A 107 5.74 -3.10 -14.54
C GLU A 107 4.42 -3.36 -13.80
N ASN A 108 4.46 -3.49 -12.47
CA ASN A 108 3.25 -3.57 -11.65
C ASN A 108 2.37 -2.32 -11.82
N ALA A 109 2.95 -1.12 -11.77
CA ALA A 109 2.19 0.12 -11.95
C ALA A 109 1.53 0.18 -13.35
N VAL A 110 2.22 -0.24 -14.40
CA VAL A 110 1.66 -0.32 -15.76
C VAL A 110 0.53 -1.34 -15.84
N LYS A 111 0.73 -2.52 -15.25
CA LYS A 111 -0.28 -3.60 -15.18
C LYS A 111 -1.56 -3.12 -14.49
N GLU A 112 -1.44 -2.55 -13.30
CA GLU A 112 -2.56 -2.03 -12.53
C GLU A 112 -3.33 -0.91 -13.28
N ALA A 113 -2.61 0.00 -13.96
CA ALA A 113 -3.22 1.03 -14.80
C ALA A 113 -4.10 0.43 -15.90
N PHE A 114 -3.64 -0.67 -16.51
CA PHE A 114 -4.41 -1.38 -17.52
C PHE A 114 -5.60 -2.14 -16.92
N GLU A 115 -5.38 -2.89 -15.86
CA GLU A 115 -6.42 -3.75 -15.25
C GLU A 115 -7.54 -2.93 -14.61
N GLU A 116 -7.21 -1.88 -13.86
CA GLU A 116 -8.19 -1.07 -13.13
C GLU A 116 -8.80 0.07 -13.97
N ALA A 117 -8.01 0.71 -14.83
CA ALA A 117 -8.46 1.88 -15.60
C ALA A 117 -8.61 1.64 -17.10
N GLY A 118 -8.19 0.49 -17.62
CA GLY A 118 -8.13 0.22 -19.07
C GLY A 118 -7.14 1.15 -19.80
N ALA A 119 -6.18 1.72 -19.08
CA ALA A 119 -5.24 2.69 -19.62
C ALA A 119 -3.91 2.03 -19.99
N ASN A 120 -3.52 2.15 -21.26
CA ASN A 120 -2.16 1.84 -21.70
C ASN A 120 -1.24 3.02 -21.34
N VAL A 121 -0.24 2.75 -20.55
CA VAL A 121 0.67 3.78 -20.01
C VAL A 121 2.12 3.34 -20.09
N LYS A 122 3.01 4.31 -19.99
CA LYS A 122 4.43 4.09 -19.80
C LYS A 122 4.83 4.69 -18.44
N ALA A 123 5.41 3.89 -17.55
CA ALA A 123 5.99 4.39 -16.33
C ALA A 123 7.27 5.19 -16.68
N GLU A 124 7.32 6.47 -16.29
CA GLU A 124 8.42 7.37 -16.63
C GLU A 124 9.44 7.48 -15.51
N ARG A 125 8.97 7.69 -14.27
CA ARG A 125 9.83 7.87 -13.11
C ARG A 125 9.08 7.69 -11.80
N PRO A 126 9.75 7.34 -10.69
CA PRO A 126 9.15 7.38 -9.37
C PRO A 126 8.91 8.84 -8.93
N VAL A 127 7.77 9.06 -8.29
CA VAL A 127 7.38 10.34 -7.68
C VAL A 127 7.68 10.33 -6.20
N ALA A 128 7.26 9.26 -5.52
CA ALA A 128 7.49 9.12 -4.10
C ALA A 128 7.61 7.65 -3.66
N ILE A 129 8.36 7.44 -2.58
CA ILE A 129 8.43 6.18 -1.83
C ILE A 129 8.08 6.49 -0.39
N HIS A 130 6.90 6.09 0.03
CA HIS A 130 6.35 6.44 1.33
C HIS A 130 6.09 5.22 2.22
N ASP A 131 6.46 5.32 3.49
CA ASP A 131 5.91 4.45 4.52
C ASP A 131 4.42 4.80 4.68
N TRP A 132 3.56 3.81 4.42
CA TRP A 132 2.11 4.01 4.48
C TRP A 132 1.63 4.52 5.84
N GLN A 133 2.26 4.08 6.92
CA GLN A 133 1.84 4.47 8.27
C GLN A 133 2.16 5.90 8.61
N LYS A 134 3.28 6.41 8.10
CA LYS A 134 3.64 7.81 8.28
C LYS A 134 2.74 8.75 7.47
N ASN A 135 2.36 8.33 6.27
CA ASN A 135 1.71 9.20 5.28
C ASN A 135 0.18 8.99 5.16
N ASN A 136 -0.31 7.76 5.30
CA ASN A 136 -1.72 7.43 5.15
C ASN A 136 -2.37 6.93 6.45
N GLY A 137 -1.57 6.36 7.34
CA GLY A 137 -2.02 5.51 8.44
C GLY A 137 -2.38 6.21 9.75
N LYS A 138 -2.46 7.55 9.80
CA LYS A 138 -2.71 8.30 11.06
C LYS A 138 -3.99 7.89 11.81
N ASN A 139 -4.90 7.17 11.15
CA ASN A 139 -6.14 6.64 11.72
C ASN A 139 -6.34 5.14 11.43
N PHE A 140 -5.30 4.46 10.96
CA PHE A 140 -5.41 3.07 10.52
C PHE A 140 -4.46 2.15 11.28
N GLU A 141 -5.05 1.19 11.93
CA GLU A 141 -4.37 0.12 12.65
C GLU A 141 -4.15 -1.06 11.66
N SER A 142 -3.08 -0.97 10.85
CA SER A 142 -2.70 -2.10 9.99
C SER A 142 -1.74 -3.05 10.70
N ALA A 143 -2.00 -4.34 10.61
CA ALA A 143 -1.12 -5.37 11.13
C ALA A 143 0.18 -5.52 10.34
N VAL A 144 0.23 -5.04 9.09
CA VAL A 144 1.39 -5.15 8.21
C VAL A 144 1.99 -3.79 7.88
N SER A 145 3.31 -3.74 7.73
CA SER A 145 4.02 -2.57 7.19
C SER A 145 3.90 -2.55 5.67
N VAL A 146 3.76 -1.36 5.09
CA VAL A 146 3.59 -1.18 3.65
C VAL A 146 4.45 -0.03 3.15
N TYR A 147 5.21 -0.25 2.10
CA TYR A 147 5.83 0.82 1.32
C TYR A 147 4.98 1.09 0.09
N LYS A 148 4.62 2.36 -0.11
CA LYS A 148 3.91 2.83 -1.30
C LYS A 148 4.87 3.49 -2.26
N ILE A 149 4.84 3.04 -3.51
CA ILE A 149 5.67 3.60 -4.57
C ILE A 149 4.74 4.24 -5.60
N PHE A 150 4.87 5.53 -5.80
CA PHE A 150 4.10 6.30 -6.78
C PHE A 150 4.94 6.50 -8.03
N PHE A 151 4.39 6.14 -9.19
CA PHE A 151 5.02 6.36 -10.49
C PHE A 151 4.26 7.41 -11.28
N LEU A 152 4.96 8.40 -11.83
CA LEU A 152 4.43 9.22 -12.90
C LEU A 152 4.39 8.36 -14.17
N CYS A 153 3.20 8.30 -14.78
CA CYS A 153 2.95 7.54 -15.98
C CYS A 153 2.42 8.45 -17.09
N SER A 154 3.01 8.35 -18.28
CA SER A 154 2.46 8.98 -19.48
C SER A 154 1.35 8.11 -20.07
N TYR A 155 0.22 8.73 -20.37
CA TYR A 155 -0.92 8.09 -21.03
C TYR A 155 -0.63 7.90 -22.52
N ILE A 156 -0.87 6.71 -23.03
CA ILE A 156 -0.70 6.38 -24.46
C ILE A 156 -2.08 6.35 -25.13
N ASP A 157 -2.93 5.45 -24.67
CA ASP A 157 -4.30 5.28 -25.12
C ASP A 157 -5.08 4.40 -24.12
N GLY A 158 -6.29 4.06 -24.43
CA GLY A 158 -7.08 3.10 -23.67
C GLY A 158 -8.51 3.55 -23.45
N LYS A 159 -9.31 2.62 -22.98
CA LYS A 159 -10.71 2.87 -22.64
C LYS A 159 -11.09 2.04 -21.44
N PHE A 160 -11.68 2.68 -20.47
CA PHE A 160 -12.21 2.00 -19.29
C PHE A 160 -13.22 0.91 -19.69
N LYS A 161 -13.13 -0.19 -18.97
CA LYS A 161 -14.11 -1.27 -18.96
C LYS A 161 -14.30 -1.71 -17.52
N GLU A 162 -15.55 -1.71 -17.07
CA GLU A 162 -15.91 -2.20 -15.73
C GLU A 162 -15.34 -3.60 -15.49
N ASN A 163 -14.78 -3.81 -14.30
CA ASN A 163 -14.14 -5.05 -13.90
C ASN A 163 -14.51 -5.41 -12.44
N ILE A 164 -13.85 -6.42 -11.88
CA ILE A 164 -14.18 -6.92 -10.52
C ILE A 164 -13.89 -5.87 -9.43
N GLU A 165 -12.91 -5.00 -9.63
CA GLU A 165 -12.40 -4.07 -8.61
C GLU A 165 -12.93 -2.65 -8.82
N THR A 166 -13.13 -2.23 -10.07
CA THR A 166 -13.47 -0.86 -10.43
C THR A 166 -14.71 -0.76 -11.32
N ILE A 167 -15.58 0.20 -11.00
CA ILE A 167 -16.87 0.43 -11.67
C ILE A 167 -16.87 1.65 -12.58
N GLU A 168 -15.88 2.53 -12.44
CA GLU A 168 -15.81 3.78 -13.20
C GLU A 168 -14.35 4.29 -13.27
N SER A 169 -14.01 5.05 -14.31
CA SER A 169 -12.79 5.86 -14.35
C SER A 169 -13.10 7.27 -14.83
N GLY A 170 -12.30 8.25 -14.39
CA GLY A 170 -12.49 9.64 -14.75
C GLY A 170 -11.22 10.48 -14.66
N TRP A 171 -11.20 11.57 -15.44
CA TRP A 171 -10.11 12.54 -15.47
C TRP A 171 -10.47 13.78 -14.66
N PHE A 172 -9.64 14.16 -13.68
CA PHE A 172 -9.94 15.24 -12.74
C PHE A 172 -8.80 16.25 -12.67
N LEU A 173 -9.15 17.53 -12.63
CA LEU A 173 -8.24 18.59 -12.20
C LEU A 173 -7.96 18.44 -10.71
N PHE A 174 -6.82 18.95 -10.23
CA PHE A 174 -6.47 18.86 -8.82
C PHE A 174 -7.52 19.48 -7.89
N ASP A 175 -8.08 20.62 -8.28
CA ASP A 175 -9.09 21.34 -7.49
C ASP A 175 -10.52 20.73 -7.58
N GLU A 176 -10.72 19.76 -8.50
CA GLU A 176 -12.01 19.10 -8.74
C GLU A 176 -11.99 17.62 -8.34
N LEU A 177 -11.04 17.22 -7.51
CA LEU A 177 -10.89 15.83 -7.12
C LEU A 177 -12.12 15.33 -6.34
N PRO A 178 -12.68 14.16 -6.69
CA PRO A 178 -13.83 13.57 -6.01
C PRO A 178 -13.48 13.05 -4.62
N GLU A 179 -14.47 12.55 -3.88
CA GLU A 179 -14.24 11.86 -2.60
C GLU A 179 -13.34 10.64 -2.78
N ARG A 180 -12.26 10.55 -2.02
CA ARG A 180 -11.20 9.56 -2.19
C ARG A 180 -11.01 8.65 -1.01
N CYS A 181 -10.50 7.47 -1.29
CA CYS A 181 -9.98 6.56 -0.30
C CYS A 181 -8.60 7.04 0.20
N SER A 182 -8.58 7.83 1.29
CA SER A 182 -7.34 8.39 1.88
C SER A 182 -6.35 7.30 2.34
N VAL A 183 -6.83 6.09 2.59
CA VAL A 183 -5.99 4.93 2.89
C VAL A 183 -5.13 4.54 1.69
N LYS A 184 -5.68 4.68 0.47
CA LYS A 184 -4.97 4.36 -0.76
C LYS A 184 -4.06 5.49 -1.21
N ASN A 185 -4.57 6.72 -1.23
CA ASN A 185 -3.78 7.91 -1.57
C ASN A 185 -4.36 9.18 -0.93
N THR A 186 -3.50 10.02 -0.38
CA THR A 186 -3.87 11.30 0.23
C THR A 186 -3.83 12.44 -0.80
N ASN A 187 -4.39 13.61 -0.42
CA ASN A 187 -4.32 14.82 -1.26
C ASN A 187 -2.87 15.25 -1.48
N GLU A 188 -2.05 15.15 -0.44
CA GLU A 188 -0.64 15.51 -0.47
C GLU A 188 0.12 14.61 -1.46
N GLN A 189 -0.20 13.31 -1.49
CA GLN A 189 0.41 12.38 -2.43
C GLN A 189 -0.01 12.67 -3.88
N ILE A 190 -1.29 12.99 -4.12
CA ILE A 190 -1.75 13.42 -5.45
C ILE A 190 -1.10 14.75 -5.86
N LYS A 191 -0.97 15.69 -4.93
CA LYS A 191 -0.29 16.97 -5.19
C LYS A 191 1.15 16.77 -5.63
N LEU A 192 1.90 15.88 -4.96
CA LEU A 192 3.26 15.52 -5.37
C LEU A 192 3.30 14.95 -6.80
N CYS A 193 2.27 14.22 -7.23
CA CYS A 193 2.19 13.70 -8.59
C CYS A 193 2.02 14.81 -9.61
N PHE A 194 1.21 15.86 -9.33
CA PHE A 194 1.10 17.02 -10.19
C PHE A 194 2.39 17.84 -10.21
N GLU A 195 3.02 18.07 -9.05
CA GLU A 195 4.34 18.73 -8.99
C GLU A 195 5.39 18.00 -9.84
N ALA A 196 5.38 16.66 -9.78
CA ALA A 196 6.27 15.84 -10.61
C ALA A 196 5.91 15.91 -12.10
N TYR A 197 4.65 16.07 -12.46
CA TYR A 197 4.22 16.26 -13.85
C TYR A 197 4.68 17.60 -14.43
N ASP A 198 4.57 18.66 -13.64
CA ASP A 198 4.90 20.03 -14.06
C ASP A 198 6.41 20.33 -14.06
N ASP A 199 7.20 19.64 -13.21
CA ASP A 199 8.63 19.86 -13.10
C ASP A 199 9.43 18.64 -13.60
N ILE A 200 10.11 18.80 -14.75
CA ILE A 200 10.97 17.75 -15.32
C ILE A 200 12.16 17.40 -14.41
N ASN A 201 12.58 18.33 -13.55
CA ASN A 201 13.69 18.14 -12.60
C ASN A 201 13.20 17.67 -11.22
N PHE A 202 11.91 17.33 -11.08
CA PHE A 202 11.36 16.86 -9.82
C PHE A 202 12.16 15.69 -9.25
N ILE A 203 12.57 15.83 -8.00
CA ILE A 203 13.31 14.78 -7.27
C ILE A 203 12.33 13.92 -6.49
N CYS A 204 12.40 12.60 -6.67
CA CYS A 204 11.58 11.64 -5.94
C CYS A 204 11.60 11.93 -4.43
N ARG A 205 10.43 11.98 -3.82
CA ARG A 205 10.27 12.21 -2.37
C ARG A 205 10.26 10.88 -1.63
N PHE A 206 10.80 10.88 -0.42
CA PHE A 206 10.79 9.70 0.46
C PHE A 206 10.78 10.13 1.93
N ASP A 207 10.42 9.20 2.83
CA ASP A 207 10.42 9.41 4.29
C ASP A 207 11.83 9.43 4.88
#